data_35e8504647196b46e490d907b745cea3
#
_entry.id   35e8504647196b46e490d907b745cea3
#
_cell.length_a   1.000
_cell.length_b   1.000
_cell.length_c   1.000
_cell.angle_alpha   90.00
_cell.angle_beta   90.00
_cell.angle_gamma   90.00
#
_symmetry.space_group_name_H-M   'P 1'
#
loop_
_entity.id
_entity.type
_entity.pdbx_description
1 polymer ?
#
loop_
_entity_poly.entity_id
_entity_poly.type
_entity_poly.pdbx_seq_one_letter_code
_entity_poly.pdbx_strand_id
1 'polypeptide(L)'
;MSDRVPIRTLPSGVPGLDEVLGSGIPEFSFNLIAGGPGGGKTTMAHQIMFKNATPARKAVYFSIIGEPPIKMLRYQQQYAFFDAAKLGDGTVRFIHLGQQALEGGMQKVLEVIEQEIEKSAPGIVVVDSFRALVRSTVAAGSGGERELTDFMQRLALVLTAYEATTFLVGEYADGEHDSAVFTVADGLIWLYQAIDRNSVVRKLQVIKMRGQGQIPGLHTSRITEAGYSVFPRLLKPAEVVANLPLKHRISTGVKGLDEMLGGGIPSGYSVLITGPSGSGKTVLSNQFIIDGAERGEKGIVAIFEKRPSDYLQTTPRGAEFEKLVREKKLEVLYLRPLDLSIDETLLELQDAVKRIGATRAVIDSLSGLELALAPTFREDFRESLYRMMGALTGLGVTIIATVEVADSYIDLRFSPEPHGIAFLTDAIIIQRYLEIEGQLRRALAVVKVRSSQHSKDLKEYEISTEGGIIVGQPLTGYEGLLTGTPKGGENGK
;
A
#
# COMPACT_ATOMS: atom_id res chain seq x y z
N MET A 1 37.94 1.12 -7.24
CA MET A 1 36.67 0.62 -6.69
C MET A 1 37.09 -0.31 -5.55
N SER A 2 36.72 -0.02 -4.31
CA SER A 2 37.20 -0.81 -3.15
C SER A 2 36.59 -2.20 -3.19
N ASP A 3 37.39 -3.24 -2.97
CA ASP A 3 36.99 -4.62 -2.70
C ASP A 3 36.14 -4.68 -1.42
N ARG A 4 34.88 -4.26 -1.51
CA ARG A 4 33.94 -4.43 -0.40
C ARG A 4 33.41 -5.86 -0.46
N VAL A 5 33.63 -6.61 0.60
CA VAL A 5 33.03 -7.93 0.77
C VAL A 5 31.50 -7.72 0.89
N PRO A 6 30.67 -8.25 -0.05
CA PRO A 6 29.23 -8.09 0.02
C PRO A 6 28.68 -8.85 1.24
N ILE A 7 27.78 -8.19 1.98
CA ILE A 7 27.03 -8.84 3.05
C ILE A 7 26.02 -9.79 2.41
N ARG A 8 26.06 -11.07 2.80
CA ARG A 8 25.05 -12.05 2.40
C ARG A 8 23.77 -11.82 3.17
N THR A 9 22.64 -12.00 2.49
CA THR A 9 21.33 -11.80 3.09
C THR A 9 20.45 -13.02 2.90
N LEU A 10 19.57 -13.26 3.88
CA LEU A 10 18.50 -14.24 3.83
C LEU A 10 17.22 -13.58 3.34
N PRO A 11 16.44 -14.23 2.47
CA PRO A 11 15.11 -13.75 2.15
C PRO A 11 14.21 -13.84 3.39
N SER A 12 13.48 -12.78 3.71
CA SER A 12 12.57 -12.82 4.87
C SER A 12 11.41 -13.80 4.69
N GLY A 13 10.99 -14.04 3.44
CA GLY A 13 9.77 -14.80 3.14
C GLY A 13 8.49 -14.06 3.54
N VAL A 14 8.62 -12.81 3.96
CA VAL A 14 7.52 -11.89 4.25
C VAL A 14 7.38 -10.96 3.04
N PRO A 15 6.29 -11.06 2.26
CA PRO A 15 6.09 -10.20 1.09
C PRO A 15 6.29 -8.72 1.42
N GLY A 16 7.08 -8.01 0.61
CA GLY A 16 7.41 -6.59 0.76
C GLY A 16 8.46 -6.25 1.82
N LEU A 17 8.79 -7.16 2.76
CA LEU A 17 9.77 -6.85 3.81
C LEU A 17 11.21 -6.75 3.27
N ASP A 18 11.59 -7.61 2.33
CA ASP A 18 12.93 -7.58 1.73
C ASP A 18 13.18 -6.26 0.97
N GLU A 19 12.14 -5.69 0.36
CA GLU A 19 12.20 -4.38 -0.27
C GLU A 19 12.44 -3.27 0.78
N VAL A 20 11.71 -3.31 1.91
CA VAL A 20 11.89 -2.36 3.01
C VAL A 20 13.29 -2.46 3.60
N LEU A 21 13.82 -3.68 3.74
CA LEU A 21 15.19 -3.94 4.23
C LEU A 21 16.28 -3.62 3.21
N GLY A 22 15.92 -3.43 1.94
CA GLY A 22 16.85 -3.15 0.84
C GLY A 22 17.44 -4.39 0.15
N SER A 23 17.53 -5.54 0.82
CA SER A 23 18.06 -6.79 0.22
C SER A 23 17.71 -8.08 0.99
N GLY A 24 16.94 -7.98 2.05
CA GLY A 24 16.67 -9.09 2.98
C GLY A 24 17.39 -8.93 4.32
N ILE A 25 17.50 -10.01 5.08
CA ILE A 25 18.05 -10.01 6.44
C ILE A 25 19.54 -10.39 6.37
N PRO A 26 20.47 -9.58 6.90
CA PRO A 26 21.88 -9.93 6.92
C PRO A 26 22.14 -11.29 7.61
N GLU A 27 22.90 -12.19 6.98
CA GLU A 27 23.31 -13.45 7.62
C GLU A 27 24.12 -13.17 8.88
N PHE A 28 23.95 -14.05 9.89
CA PHE A 28 24.63 -13.99 11.18
C PHE A 28 24.31 -12.76 12.03
N SER A 29 23.28 -11.99 11.63
CA SER A 29 22.83 -10.82 12.38
C SER A 29 21.96 -11.21 13.58
N PHE A 30 22.01 -10.36 14.58
CA PHE A 30 21.21 -10.45 15.80
C PHE A 30 20.08 -9.42 15.74
N ASN A 31 18.85 -9.89 15.55
CA ASN A 31 17.71 -9.04 15.25
C ASN A 31 16.67 -9.05 16.37
N LEU A 32 16.05 -7.92 16.64
CA LEU A 32 14.91 -7.79 17.53
C LEU A 32 13.65 -7.48 16.72
N ILE A 33 12.61 -8.27 16.94
CA ILE A 33 11.23 -8.01 16.49
C ILE A 33 10.45 -7.53 17.71
N ALA A 34 10.18 -6.23 17.78
CA ALA A 34 9.57 -5.54 18.91
C ALA A 34 8.17 -5.02 18.58
N GLY A 35 7.40 -4.68 19.61
CA GLY A 35 6.09 -4.02 19.49
C GLY A 35 5.05 -4.55 20.46
N GLY A 36 3.88 -3.92 20.46
CA GLY A 36 2.76 -4.26 21.35
C GLY A 36 2.13 -5.63 21.05
N PRO A 37 1.22 -6.11 21.93
CA PRO A 37 0.48 -7.35 21.72
C PRO A 37 -0.38 -7.26 20.44
N GLY A 38 -0.58 -8.39 19.75
CA GLY A 38 -1.37 -8.44 18.51
C GLY A 38 -0.68 -7.87 17.25
N GLY A 39 0.53 -7.32 17.36
CA GLY A 39 1.29 -6.78 16.22
C GLY A 39 1.77 -7.83 15.20
N GLY A 40 1.76 -9.13 15.56
CA GLY A 40 2.15 -10.22 14.66
C GLY A 40 3.63 -10.65 14.77
N LYS A 41 4.31 -10.29 15.85
CA LYS A 41 5.73 -10.60 16.10
C LYS A 41 6.06 -12.09 15.94
N THR A 42 5.35 -12.94 16.66
CA THR A 42 5.50 -14.41 16.60
C THR A 42 5.21 -14.96 15.20
N THR A 43 4.17 -14.45 14.55
CA THR A 43 3.80 -14.85 13.17
C THR A 43 4.93 -14.52 12.19
N MET A 44 5.47 -13.30 12.25
CA MET A 44 6.59 -12.88 11.40
C MET A 44 7.84 -13.72 11.67
N ALA A 45 8.22 -13.94 12.94
CA ALA A 45 9.38 -14.75 13.30
C ALA A 45 9.27 -16.18 12.77
N HIS A 46 8.09 -16.80 12.90
CA HIS A 46 7.84 -18.14 12.35
C HIS A 46 7.92 -18.14 10.82
N GLN A 47 7.31 -17.18 10.16
CA GLN A 47 7.34 -17.09 8.68
C GLN A 47 8.79 -16.99 8.17
N ILE A 48 9.61 -16.14 8.77
CA ILE A 48 11.04 -16.01 8.46
C ILE A 48 11.77 -17.34 8.71
N MET A 49 11.52 -17.98 9.85
CA MET A 49 12.12 -19.24 10.25
C MET A 49 11.77 -20.37 9.26
N PHE A 50 10.47 -20.60 8.99
CA PHE A 50 10.03 -21.64 8.09
C PHE A 50 10.52 -21.42 6.64
N LYS A 51 10.61 -20.17 6.19
CA LYS A 51 11.15 -19.83 4.87
C LYS A 51 12.60 -20.26 4.72
N ASN A 52 13.40 -20.05 5.74
CA ASN A 52 14.85 -20.19 5.67
C ASN A 52 15.38 -21.54 6.20
N ALA A 53 14.57 -22.26 6.98
CA ALA A 53 14.94 -23.57 7.51
C ALA A 53 15.06 -24.61 6.39
N THR A 54 16.23 -25.26 6.31
CA THR A 54 16.54 -26.37 5.41
C THR A 54 17.34 -27.43 6.15
N PRO A 55 17.47 -28.68 5.65
CA PRO A 55 18.31 -29.68 6.29
C PRO A 55 19.76 -29.24 6.51
N ALA A 56 20.30 -28.40 5.62
CA ALA A 56 21.64 -27.79 5.76
C ALA A 56 21.67 -26.56 6.68
N ARG A 57 20.56 -25.91 6.90
CA ARG A 57 20.39 -24.73 7.76
C ARG A 57 19.22 -24.99 8.72
N LYS A 58 19.46 -25.72 9.78
CA LYS A 58 18.44 -26.05 10.77
C LYS A 58 18.01 -24.81 11.54
N ALA A 59 16.78 -24.82 12.04
CA ALA A 59 16.23 -23.77 12.86
C ALA A 59 15.80 -24.27 14.24
N VAL A 60 16.08 -23.48 15.27
CA VAL A 60 15.65 -23.74 16.63
C VAL A 60 14.83 -22.56 17.14
N TYR A 61 13.67 -22.88 17.69
CA TYR A 61 12.79 -21.92 18.32
C TYR A 61 12.72 -22.19 19.84
N PHE A 62 13.16 -21.23 20.62
CA PHE A 62 13.07 -21.26 22.07
C PHE A 62 11.83 -20.51 22.54
N SER A 63 10.92 -21.24 23.19
CA SER A 63 9.74 -20.67 23.84
C SER A 63 10.04 -20.47 25.33
N ILE A 64 9.96 -19.23 25.82
CA ILE A 64 10.37 -18.89 27.21
C ILE A 64 9.19 -18.82 28.12
N ILE A 65 8.05 -18.59 27.99
CA ILE A 65 6.89 -18.61 28.93
C ILE A 65 5.59 -18.48 28.12
N GLY A 66 4.58 -19.17 28.59
CA GLY A 66 3.18 -18.93 28.29
C GLY A 66 2.47 -20.08 27.60
N GLU A 67 2.72 -20.35 26.35
CA GLU A 67 1.96 -21.38 25.65
C GLU A 67 2.78 -22.67 25.46
N PRO A 68 2.21 -23.85 25.79
CA PRO A 68 2.82 -25.10 25.40
C PRO A 68 3.09 -25.11 23.88
N PRO A 69 4.25 -25.66 23.41
CA PRO A 69 4.58 -25.70 21.99
C PRO A 69 3.46 -26.28 21.10
N ILE A 70 2.74 -27.26 21.62
CA ILE A 70 1.60 -27.89 20.95
C ILE A 70 0.46 -26.89 20.64
N LYS A 71 0.17 -25.98 21.55
CA LYS A 71 -0.89 -24.97 21.34
C LYS A 71 -0.44 -23.94 20.29
N MET A 72 0.78 -23.48 20.39
CA MET A 72 1.39 -22.57 19.43
C MET A 72 1.41 -23.17 18.02
N LEU A 73 1.89 -24.41 17.88
CA LEU A 73 1.91 -25.12 16.59
C LEU A 73 0.50 -25.29 16.02
N ARG A 74 -0.51 -25.53 16.86
CA ARG A 74 -1.90 -25.62 16.42
C ARG A 74 -2.41 -24.33 15.78
N TYR A 75 -1.96 -23.18 16.24
CA TYR A 75 -2.30 -21.90 15.62
C TYR A 75 -1.48 -21.62 14.38
N GLN A 76 -0.19 -21.91 14.41
CA GLN A 76 0.71 -21.63 13.29
C GLN A 76 0.42 -22.49 12.04
N GLN A 77 -0.09 -23.70 12.22
CA GLN A 77 -0.48 -24.57 11.10
C GLN A 77 -1.63 -24.03 10.23
N GLN A 78 -2.31 -22.95 10.67
CA GLN A 78 -3.35 -22.29 9.90
C GLN A 78 -2.77 -21.36 8.82
N TYR A 79 -1.47 -21.05 8.89
CA TYR A 79 -0.82 -20.18 7.94
C TYR A 79 -0.18 -20.97 6.79
N ALA A 80 -0.25 -20.41 5.58
CA ALA A 80 0.29 -21.05 4.37
C ALA A 80 1.82 -21.27 4.39
N PHE A 81 2.57 -20.54 5.23
CA PHE A 81 4.02 -20.71 5.37
C PHE A 81 4.41 -21.92 6.24
N PHE A 82 3.48 -22.50 6.96
CA PHE A 82 3.75 -23.61 7.88
C PHE A 82 4.03 -24.91 7.09
N ASP A 83 5.13 -25.57 7.43
CA ASP A 83 5.54 -26.83 6.83
C ASP A 83 5.75 -27.89 7.90
N ALA A 84 4.78 -28.80 8.04
CA ALA A 84 4.84 -29.88 9.01
C ALA A 84 5.98 -30.88 8.76
N ALA A 85 6.43 -31.04 7.50
CA ALA A 85 7.52 -31.96 7.17
C ALA A 85 8.82 -31.54 7.83
N LYS A 86 9.08 -30.22 7.92
CA LYS A 86 10.26 -29.67 8.59
C LYS A 86 10.31 -29.90 10.09
N LEU A 87 9.17 -30.15 10.72
CA LEU A 87 9.12 -30.59 12.12
C LEU A 87 9.40 -32.08 12.24
N GLY A 88 8.86 -32.90 11.34
CA GLY A 88 9.01 -34.33 11.34
C GLY A 88 10.46 -34.79 11.08
N ASP A 89 11.19 -34.08 10.24
CA ASP A 89 12.59 -34.39 9.88
C ASP A 89 13.64 -33.69 10.79
N GLY A 90 13.16 -32.87 11.74
CA GLY A 90 14.02 -32.13 12.68
C GLY A 90 14.74 -30.92 12.08
N THR A 91 14.36 -30.46 10.87
CA THR A 91 14.84 -29.22 10.26
C THR A 91 14.44 -28.00 11.09
N VAL A 92 13.23 -28.03 11.66
CA VAL A 92 12.75 -27.04 12.64
C VAL A 92 12.47 -27.74 13.97
N ARG A 93 13.04 -27.20 15.04
CA ARG A 93 12.85 -27.73 16.40
C ARG A 93 12.30 -26.66 17.33
N PHE A 94 11.31 -27.03 18.13
CA PHE A 94 10.75 -26.19 19.18
C PHE A 94 11.21 -26.70 20.54
N ILE A 95 11.81 -25.81 21.31
CA ILE A 95 12.35 -26.10 22.63
C ILE A 95 11.66 -25.20 23.64
N HIS A 96 11.01 -25.81 24.62
CA HIS A 96 10.39 -25.06 25.71
C HIS A 96 11.37 -24.97 26.88
N LEU A 97 11.71 -23.74 27.26
CA LEU A 97 12.54 -23.47 28.44
C LEU A 97 11.63 -23.56 29.67
N GLY A 98 11.71 -24.70 30.36
CA GLY A 98 10.88 -25.02 31.49
C GLY A 98 11.11 -24.11 32.70
N GLN A 99 10.20 -24.19 33.68
CA GLN A 99 10.22 -23.37 34.88
C GLN A 99 11.53 -23.48 35.67
N GLN A 100 12.15 -24.66 35.72
CA GLN A 100 13.44 -24.91 36.39
C GLN A 100 14.61 -24.07 35.79
N ALA A 101 14.61 -23.84 34.46
CA ALA A 101 15.62 -22.98 33.83
C ALA A 101 15.39 -21.53 34.22
N LEU A 102 14.15 -21.10 34.35
CA LEU A 102 13.77 -19.74 34.74
C LEU A 102 14.07 -19.43 36.18
N GLU A 103 13.83 -20.39 37.11
CA GLU A 103 14.17 -20.28 38.53
C GLU A 103 15.67 -20.15 38.79
N GLY A 104 16.51 -20.70 37.88
CA GLY A 104 17.96 -20.55 37.89
C GLY A 104 18.51 -19.21 37.39
N GLY A 105 17.62 -18.29 36.99
CA GLY A 105 17.98 -16.96 36.49
C GLY A 105 18.52 -16.93 35.04
N MET A 106 18.95 -15.74 34.59
CA MET A 106 19.42 -15.52 33.21
C MET A 106 20.61 -16.40 32.82
N GLN A 107 21.53 -16.66 33.79
CA GLN A 107 22.70 -17.48 33.54
C GLN A 107 22.31 -18.92 33.18
N LYS A 108 21.34 -19.50 33.89
CA LYS A 108 20.86 -20.87 33.63
C LYS A 108 20.16 -21.01 32.29
N VAL A 109 19.38 -19.99 31.92
CA VAL A 109 18.75 -19.93 30.59
C VAL A 109 19.80 -19.88 29.51
N LEU A 110 20.84 -19.05 29.65
CA LEU A 110 21.95 -18.98 28.71
C LEU A 110 22.65 -20.34 28.52
N GLU A 111 22.97 -21.04 29.62
CA GLU A 111 23.58 -22.38 29.58
C GLU A 111 22.70 -23.38 28.81
N VAL A 112 21.40 -23.37 29.00
CA VAL A 112 20.49 -24.26 28.26
C VAL A 112 20.43 -23.92 26.78
N ILE A 113 20.42 -22.65 26.44
CA ILE A 113 20.45 -22.19 25.03
C ILE A 113 21.79 -22.61 24.40
N GLU A 114 22.93 -22.37 25.07
CA GLU A 114 24.27 -22.76 24.58
C GLU A 114 24.34 -24.27 24.31
N GLN A 115 23.93 -25.11 25.25
CA GLN A 115 23.91 -26.56 25.10
C GLN A 115 23.09 -27.04 23.89
N GLU A 116 21.95 -26.47 23.67
CA GLU A 116 21.10 -26.85 22.53
C GLU A 116 21.64 -26.33 21.19
N ILE A 117 22.32 -25.19 21.18
CA ILE A 117 23.03 -24.66 20.00
C ILE A 117 24.23 -25.53 19.67
N GLU A 118 25.05 -25.88 20.62
CA GLU A 118 26.21 -26.80 20.44
C GLU A 118 25.77 -28.13 19.85
N LYS A 119 24.66 -28.69 20.36
CA LYS A 119 24.13 -29.98 19.94
C LYS A 119 23.56 -29.99 18.53
N SER A 120 22.94 -28.90 18.10
CA SER A 120 22.19 -28.85 16.84
C SER A 120 22.81 -27.98 15.74
N ALA A 121 23.77 -27.11 16.08
CA ALA A 121 24.42 -26.13 15.20
C ALA A 121 23.42 -25.45 14.26
N PRO A 122 22.39 -24.73 14.79
CA PRO A 122 21.35 -24.18 13.98
C PRO A 122 21.85 -22.92 13.25
N GLY A 123 21.50 -22.75 11.97
CA GLY A 123 21.76 -21.50 11.25
C GLY A 123 20.70 -20.42 11.50
N ILE A 124 19.57 -20.79 12.14
CA ILE A 124 18.51 -19.84 12.51
C ILE A 124 18.07 -20.12 13.94
N VAL A 125 18.01 -19.06 14.74
CA VAL A 125 17.55 -19.13 16.13
C VAL A 125 16.46 -18.10 16.38
N VAL A 126 15.37 -18.52 17.01
CA VAL A 126 14.29 -17.63 17.46
C VAL A 126 14.11 -17.78 18.97
N VAL A 127 14.00 -16.67 19.69
CA VAL A 127 13.76 -16.65 21.14
C VAL A 127 12.48 -15.83 21.40
N ASP A 128 11.40 -16.50 21.78
CA ASP A 128 10.08 -15.89 22.04
C ASP A 128 9.51 -16.32 23.42
N SER A 129 9.13 -15.45 24.30
CA SER A 129 9.39 -14.01 24.25
C SER A 129 10.51 -13.65 25.23
N PHE A 130 11.50 -12.98 24.70
CA PHE A 130 12.65 -12.54 25.49
C PHE A 130 12.25 -11.66 26.69
N ARG A 131 11.25 -10.77 26.53
CA ARG A 131 10.83 -9.90 27.62
C ARG A 131 10.14 -10.64 28.78
N ALA A 132 9.57 -11.79 28.55
CA ALA A 132 9.03 -12.64 29.61
C ALA A 132 10.18 -13.16 30.54
N LEU A 133 11.34 -13.47 29.95
CA LEU A 133 12.54 -13.83 30.71
C LEU A 133 12.98 -12.66 31.62
N VAL A 134 13.08 -11.45 31.07
CA VAL A 134 13.47 -10.26 31.83
C VAL A 134 12.52 -10.02 33.01
N ARG A 135 11.22 -10.08 32.78
CA ARG A 135 10.22 -9.88 33.84
C ARG A 135 10.30 -10.93 34.95
N SER A 136 10.54 -12.20 34.61
CA SER A 136 10.63 -13.28 35.61
C SER A 136 11.85 -13.16 36.50
N THR A 137 13.00 -12.73 35.94
CA THR A 137 14.24 -12.57 36.68
C THR A 137 14.23 -11.32 37.56
N VAL A 138 13.66 -10.23 37.11
CA VAL A 138 13.46 -9.00 37.91
C VAL A 138 12.50 -9.24 39.07
N ALA A 139 11.42 -9.99 38.85
CA ALA A 139 10.44 -10.36 39.90
C ALA A 139 11.06 -11.27 40.98
N ALA A 140 12.09 -12.06 40.63
CA ALA A 140 12.81 -12.92 41.58
C ALA A 140 13.86 -12.15 42.44
N GLY A 141 13.97 -10.81 42.26
CA GLY A 141 14.89 -9.98 43.04
C GLY A 141 16.37 -10.05 42.58
N SER A 142 16.64 -10.76 41.50
CA SER A 142 17.94 -10.84 40.84
C SER A 142 17.81 -10.17 39.48
N GLY A 143 18.60 -9.13 39.20
CA GLY A 143 18.73 -8.63 37.87
C GLY A 143 18.34 -7.17 37.69
N GLY A 144 19.35 -6.33 37.80
CA GLY A 144 19.30 -4.98 37.30
C GLY A 144 19.57 -4.93 35.79
N GLU A 145 19.39 -3.76 35.20
CA GLU A 145 19.67 -3.44 33.79
C GLU A 145 21.07 -3.91 33.32
N ARG A 146 22.01 -3.96 34.25
CA ARG A 146 23.38 -4.44 34.01
C ARG A 146 23.45 -5.94 33.73
N GLU A 147 22.73 -6.76 34.48
CA GLU A 147 22.71 -8.22 34.29
C GLU A 147 22.02 -8.58 32.96
N LEU A 148 20.97 -7.82 32.61
CA LEU A 148 20.33 -7.94 31.29
C LEU A 148 21.30 -7.59 30.16
N THR A 149 22.07 -6.53 30.32
CA THR A 149 23.08 -6.13 29.34
C THR A 149 24.15 -7.22 29.16
N ASP A 150 24.66 -7.76 30.26
CA ASP A 150 25.67 -8.83 30.25
C ASP A 150 25.12 -10.11 29.60
N PHE A 151 23.87 -10.50 29.93
CA PHE A 151 23.18 -11.63 29.33
C PHE A 151 23.06 -11.44 27.79
N MET A 152 22.61 -10.28 27.37
CA MET A 152 22.41 -9.98 25.94
C MET A 152 23.72 -9.99 25.15
N GLN A 153 24.78 -9.42 25.71
CA GLN A 153 26.10 -9.44 25.08
C GLN A 153 26.63 -10.88 24.94
N ARG A 154 26.49 -11.69 25.99
CA ARG A 154 26.94 -13.11 25.94
C ARG A 154 26.11 -13.90 24.94
N LEU A 155 24.78 -13.76 24.97
CA LEU A 155 23.91 -14.45 24.03
C LEU A 155 24.25 -14.08 22.57
N ALA A 156 24.43 -12.79 22.29
CA ALA A 156 24.85 -12.34 20.95
C ALA A 156 26.21 -12.89 20.53
N LEU A 157 27.20 -12.94 21.43
CA LEU A 157 28.52 -13.50 21.16
C LEU A 157 28.44 -15.00 20.82
N VAL A 158 27.70 -15.78 21.62
CA VAL A 158 27.51 -17.21 21.39
C VAL A 158 26.86 -17.45 20.04
N LEU A 159 25.74 -16.81 19.77
CA LEU A 159 24.98 -17.00 18.54
C LEU A 159 25.77 -16.57 17.30
N THR A 160 26.53 -15.49 17.39
CA THR A 160 27.43 -15.05 16.31
C THR A 160 28.58 -16.04 16.08
N ALA A 161 29.14 -16.61 17.16
CA ALA A 161 30.23 -17.61 17.04
C ALA A 161 29.79 -18.91 16.34
N TYR A 162 28.49 -19.26 16.45
CA TYR A 162 27.88 -20.38 15.73
C TYR A 162 27.31 -19.99 14.35
N GLU A 163 27.58 -18.79 13.86
CA GLU A 163 27.07 -18.28 12.58
C GLU A 163 25.54 -18.37 12.44
N ALA A 164 24.83 -18.19 13.56
CA ALA A 164 23.36 -18.23 13.57
C ALA A 164 22.76 -16.85 13.32
N THR A 165 21.83 -16.76 12.38
CA THR A 165 20.97 -15.57 12.24
C THR A 165 19.85 -15.66 13.28
N THR A 166 19.79 -14.66 14.16
CA THR A 166 18.98 -14.72 15.38
C THR A 166 17.85 -13.69 15.36
N PHE A 167 16.69 -14.11 15.86
CA PHE A 167 15.53 -13.26 16.05
C PHE A 167 15.05 -13.34 17.50
N LEU A 168 15.17 -12.23 18.22
CA LEU A 168 14.52 -12.06 19.51
C LEU A 168 13.12 -11.49 19.30
N VAL A 169 12.15 -12.05 19.95
CA VAL A 169 10.77 -11.52 19.96
C VAL A 169 10.52 -10.88 21.32
N GLY A 170 10.19 -9.60 21.32
CA GLY A 170 9.97 -8.84 22.54
C GLY A 170 8.67 -8.01 22.51
N GLU A 171 7.93 -8.05 23.63
CA GLU A 171 6.77 -7.20 23.81
C GLU A 171 7.18 -5.90 24.49
N TYR A 172 7.02 -4.78 23.79
CA TYR A 172 7.37 -3.45 24.25
C TYR A 172 6.20 -2.50 24.03
N ALA A 173 6.02 -1.55 24.96
CA ALA A 173 5.07 -0.47 24.78
C ALA A 173 5.65 0.59 23.82
N ASP A 174 4.77 1.32 23.13
CA ASP A 174 5.19 2.39 22.24
C ASP A 174 5.98 3.47 23.03
N GLY A 175 7.14 3.83 22.50
CA GLY A 175 8.05 4.79 23.16
C GLY A 175 9.08 4.18 24.11
N GLU A 176 9.02 2.90 24.42
CA GLU A 176 10.06 2.20 25.18
C GLU A 176 11.27 1.85 24.29
N HIS A 177 12.11 2.84 23.99
CA HIS A 177 13.31 2.64 23.15
C HIS A 177 14.63 2.54 23.93
N ASP A 178 14.60 2.66 25.24
CA ASP A 178 15.80 2.63 26.10
C ASP A 178 15.99 1.25 26.78
N SER A 179 16.48 0.29 26.00
CA SER A 179 16.87 -1.01 26.55
C SER A 179 18.24 -1.41 26.01
N ALA A 180 19.03 -2.07 26.82
CA ALA A 180 20.33 -2.65 26.42
C ALA A 180 20.23 -3.53 25.16
N VAL A 181 19.06 -4.18 24.95
CA VAL A 181 18.75 -5.00 23.78
C VAL A 181 18.84 -4.20 22.48
N PHE A 182 18.33 -2.96 22.47
CA PHE A 182 18.36 -2.09 21.27
C PHE A 182 19.78 -1.71 20.87
N THR A 183 20.67 -1.61 21.83
CA THR A 183 22.08 -1.28 21.59
C THR A 183 22.83 -2.45 20.97
N VAL A 184 22.62 -3.66 21.49
CA VAL A 184 23.31 -4.90 21.04
C VAL A 184 22.79 -5.38 19.69
N ALA A 185 21.50 -5.25 19.41
CA ALA A 185 20.88 -5.74 18.18
C ALA A 185 21.48 -5.08 16.92
N ASP A 186 21.71 -5.87 15.87
CA ASP A 186 22.09 -5.41 14.54
C ASP A 186 20.91 -4.92 13.73
N GLY A 187 19.76 -5.61 13.88
CA GLY A 187 18.49 -5.27 13.28
C GLY A 187 17.40 -4.99 14.34
N LEU A 188 16.58 -3.99 14.09
CA LEU A 188 15.43 -3.66 14.93
C LEU A 188 14.23 -3.38 14.06
N ILE A 189 13.26 -4.29 14.12
CA ILE A 189 11.98 -4.22 13.41
C ILE A 189 10.89 -3.98 14.45
N TRP A 190 10.16 -2.88 14.32
CA TRP A 190 9.09 -2.51 15.23
C TRP A 190 7.73 -2.68 14.58
N LEU A 191 6.85 -3.43 15.26
CA LEU A 191 5.50 -3.70 14.81
C LEU A 191 4.50 -2.90 15.65
N TYR A 192 3.77 -2.02 14.99
CA TYR A 192 2.72 -1.20 15.58
C TYR A 192 1.35 -1.78 15.29
N GLN A 193 0.45 -1.65 16.25
CA GLN A 193 -0.97 -1.88 16.07
C GLN A 193 -1.71 -0.70 16.68
N ALA A 194 -2.46 0.03 15.87
CA ALA A 194 -3.34 1.09 16.30
C ALA A 194 -4.80 0.70 16.09
N ILE A 195 -5.64 1.03 17.07
CA ILE A 195 -7.09 0.92 16.96
C ILE A 195 -7.63 2.34 16.85
N ASP A 196 -8.26 2.64 15.73
CA ASP A 196 -8.91 3.92 15.50
C ASP A 196 -10.38 3.67 15.13
N ARG A 197 -11.28 4.12 16.00
CA ARG A 197 -12.72 3.83 15.92
C ARG A 197 -12.98 2.33 15.83
N ASN A 198 -13.43 1.83 14.67
CA ASN A 198 -13.71 0.41 14.42
C ASN A 198 -12.66 -0.27 13.53
N SER A 199 -11.54 0.39 13.28
CA SER A 199 -10.47 -0.08 12.40
C SER A 199 -9.24 -0.49 13.18
N VAL A 200 -8.60 -1.60 12.78
CA VAL A 200 -7.32 -2.06 13.30
C VAL A 200 -6.28 -1.93 12.21
N VAL A 201 -5.39 -0.96 12.38
CA VAL A 201 -4.29 -0.71 11.46
C VAL A 201 -3.00 -1.26 12.03
N ARG A 202 -2.27 -2.05 11.22
CA ARG A 202 -0.92 -2.50 11.56
C ARG A 202 0.10 -1.79 10.70
N LYS A 203 1.18 -1.34 11.33
CA LYS A 203 2.32 -0.72 10.66
C LYS A 203 3.61 -1.38 11.12
N LEU A 204 4.62 -1.33 10.25
CA LEU A 204 5.97 -1.82 10.54
C LEU A 204 6.96 -0.68 10.28
N GLN A 205 7.96 -0.59 11.13
CA GLN A 205 9.12 0.28 10.93
C GLN A 205 10.41 -0.51 11.14
N VAL A 206 11.35 -0.38 10.23
CA VAL A 206 12.72 -0.80 10.45
C VAL A 206 13.46 0.37 11.07
N ILE A 207 13.72 0.31 12.37
CA ILE A 207 14.41 1.38 13.10
C ILE A 207 15.91 1.34 12.82
N LYS A 208 16.45 0.12 12.71
CA LYS A 208 17.89 -0.12 12.53
C LYS A 208 18.10 -1.38 11.72
N MET A 209 19.07 -1.35 10.80
CA MET A 209 19.62 -2.54 10.15
C MET A 209 21.06 -2.24 9.78
N ARG A 210 22.02 -2.89 10.45
CA ARG A 210 23.44 -2.67 10.20
C ARG A 210 23.85 -3.24 8.85
N GLY A 211 24.69 -2.50 8.14
CA GLY A 211 25.33 -2.96 6.91
C GLY A 211 24.51 -2.78 5.63
N GLN A 212 23.30 -2.30 5.69
CA GLN A 212 22.45 -2.03 4.52
C GLN A 212 21.57 -0.81 4.69
N GLY A 213 21.14 -0.24 3.56
CA GLY A 213 20.14 0.84 3.55
C GLY A 213 18.72 0.25 3.64
N GLN A 214 17.84 0.97 4.30
CA GLN A 214 16.44 0.58 4.47
C GLN A 214 15.53 1.71 3.99
N ILE A 215 14.28 1.38 3.62
CA ILE A 215 13.27 2.40 3.34
C ILE A 215 12.79 2.98 4.67
N PRO A 216 12.98 4.29 4.93
CA PRO A 216 12.59 4.89 6.20
C PRO A 216 11.07 5.07 6.31
N GLY A 217 10.58 5.14 7.55
CA GLY A 217 9.19 5.46 7.88
C GLY A 217 8.35 4.25 8.26
N LEU A 218 7.06 4.49 8.38
CA LEU A 218 6.06 3.49 8.75
C LEU A 218 5.47 2.86 7.49
N HIS A 219 5.56 1.55 7.38
CA HIS A 219 5.00 0.75 6.28
C HIS A 219 3.74 0.06 6.76
N THR A 220 2.69 0.05 5.95
CA THR A 220 1.47 -0.69 6.26
C THR A 220 1.76 -2.20 6.26
N SER A 221 1.10 -2.94 7.14
CA SER A 221 1.22 -4.39 7.19
C SER A 221 -0.11 -5.09 7.46
N ARG A 222 -0.22 -6.34 7.03
CA ARG A 222 -1.39 -7.19 7.25
C ARG A 222 -0.99 -8.59 7.69
N ILE A 223 -1.91 -9.24 8.39
CA ILE A 223 -1.84 -10.65 8.73
C ILE A 223 -3.07 -11.31 8.11
N THR A 224 -2.85 -12.29 7.25
CA THR A 224 -3.89 -13.09 6.58
C THR A 224 -3.56 -14.58 6.72
N GLU A 225 -4.33 -15.46 6.15
CA GLU A 225 -4.02 -16.90 6.07
C GLU A 225 -2.68 -17.16 5.35
N ALA A 226 -2.26 -16.28 4.46
CA ALA A 226 -0.95 -16.35 3.81
C ALA A 226 0.22 -16.03 4.74
N GLY A 227 -0.05 -15.43 5.91
CA GLY A 227 0.94 -14.96 6.88
C GLY A 227 0.98 -13.45 7.01
N TYR A 228 2.14 -12.95 7.41
CA TYR A 228 2.45 -11.52 7.54
C TYR A 228 2.90 -10.96 6.18
N SER A 229 2.43 -9.79 5.81
CA SER A 229 2.85 -9.05 4.61
C SER A 229 3.05 -7.58 4.93
N VAL A 230 3.97 -6.95 4.21
CA VAL A 230 4.33 -5.54 4.34
C VAL A 230 4.09 -4.85 3.00
N PHE A 231 3.52 -3.66 3.05
CA PHE A 231 3.31 -2.80 1.89
C PHE A 231 4.30 -1.63 2.00
N PRO A 232 5.41 -1.66 1.24
CA PRO A 232 6.45 -0.64 1.34
C PRO A 232 5.91 0.74 1.00
N ARG A 233 6.24 1.73 1.84
CA ARG A 233 5.97 3.13 1.52
C ARG A 233 6.91 3.57 0.40
N LEU A 234 6.41 3.67 -0.82
CA LEU A 234 7.19 4.12 -1.96
C LEU A 234 7.50 5.62 -1.83
N LEU A 235 8.75 5.95 -1.54
CA LEU A 235 9.22 7.33 -1.39
C LEU A 235 9.74 7.91 -2.72
N LYS A 236 10.12 7.05 -3.67
CA LYS A 236 10.55 7.49 -5.00
C LYS A 236 9.38 7.40 -5.97
N PRO A 237 9.07 8.47 -6.70
CA PRO A 237 8.31 8.31 -7.94
C PRO A 237 9.05 7.24 -8.75
N ALA A 238 8.30 6.33 -9.40
CA ALA A 238 8.93 5.44 -10.36
C ALA A 238 9.85 6.28 -11.25
N GLU A 239 11.09 5.83 -11.47
CA GLU A 239 12.00 6.56 -12.36
C GLU A 239 11.22 6.85 -13.62
N VAL A 240 10.97 8.12 -13.86
CA VAL A 240 10.25 8.58 -15.04
C VAL A 240 10.94 7.90 -16.20
N VAL A 241 10.21 7.11 -16.97
CA VAL A 241 10.71 6.65 -18.27
C VAL A 241 10.93 7.92 -19.08
N ALA A 242 12.13 8.44 -18.98
CA ALA A 242 12.55 9.74 -19.54
C ALA A 242 12.42 9.81 -21.07
N ASN A 243 11.84 8.79 -21.70
CA ASN A 243 11.79 8.59 -23.13
C ASN A 243 10.38 8.44 -23.72
N LEU A 244 9.30 8.73 -22.96
CA LEU A 244 8.02 8.90 -23.64
C LEU A 244 8.05 10.22 -24.40
N PRO A 245 7.92 10.20 -25.73
CA PRO A 245 7.85 11.44 -26.48
C PRO A 245 6.63 12.22 -26.02
N LEU A 246 6.84 13.36 -25.36
CA LEU A 246 5.81 14.32 -24.89
C LEU A 246 4.83 14.76 -25.99
N LYS A 247 4.98 14.25 -27.22
CA LYS A 247 4.20 14.62 -28.41
C LYS A 247 3.04 13.68 -28.72
N HIS A 248 2.95 12.52 -28.05
CA HIS A 248 1.83 11.60 -28.32
C HIS A 248 0.63 11.98 -27.46
N ARG A 249 -0.53 12.17 -28.11
CA ARG A 249 -1.80 12.45 -27.43
C ARG A 249 -2.72 11.26 -27.54
N ILE A 250 -3.39 11.00 -26.46
CA ILE A 250 -4.33 9.88 -26.29
C ILE A 250 -5.75 10.45 -26.34
N SER A 251 -6.60 9.85 -27.17
CA SER A 251 -8.00 10.22 -27.26
C SER A 251 -8.75 9.93 -25.98
N THR A 252 -9.66 10.80 -25.61
CA THR A 252 -10.65 10.57 -24.53
C THR A 252 -11.80 9.66 -24.97
N GLY A 253 -11.89 9.33 -26.25
CA GLY A 253 -13.07 8.68 -26.85
C GLY A 253 -14.22 9.66 -27.11
N VAL A 254 -14.01 10.96 -26.87
CA VAL A 254 -14.99 12.04 -27.08
C VAL A 254 -14.36 13.13 -27.96
N LYS A 255 -14.69 13.11 -29.25
CA LYS A 255 -14.07 14.00 -30.25
C LYS A 255 -14.11 15.48 -29.83
N GLY A 256 -15.26 15.98 -29.40
CA GLY A 256 -15.39 17.39 -28.99
C GLY A 256 -14.57 17.75 -27.76
N LEU A 257 -14.31 16.79 -26.86
CA LEU A 257 -13.44 16.97 -25.69
C LEU A 257 -11.95 16.90 -26.12
N ASP A 258 -11.62 16.00 -27.04
CA ASP A 258 -10.26 15.94 -27.59
C ASP A 258 -9.85 17.26 -28.26
N GLU A 259 -10.78 17.87 -29.00
CA GLU A 259 -10.59 19.20 -29.58
C GLU A 259 -10.36 20.27 -28.50
N MET A 260 -11.16 20.24 -27.41
CA MET A 260 -10.98 21.16 -26.27
C MET A 260 -9.63 20.96 -25.55
N LEU A 261 -9.13 19.76 -25.51
CA LEU A 261 -7.81 19.41 -24.92
C LEU A 261 -6.64 19.69 -25.88
N GLY A 262 -6.90 20.20 -27.11
CA GLY A 262 -5.86 20.45 -28.11
C GLY A 262 -5.38 19.18 -28.81
N GLY A 263 -6.27 18.21 -29.01
CA GLY A 263 -6.03 16.94 -29.71
C GLY A 263 -5.95 15.72 -28.79
N GLY A 264 -6.50 15.78 -27.58
CA GLY A 264 -6.51 14.70 -26.59
C GLY A 264 -5.59 14.92 -25.39
N ILE A 265 -5.45 13.91 -24.55
CA ILE A 265 -4.63 13.92 -23.32
C ILE A 265 -3.18 13.60 -23.68
N PRO A 266 -2.17 14.37 -23.24
CA PRO A 266 -0.78 13.96 -23.38
C PRO A 266 -0.52 12.63 -22.67
N SER A 267 0.20 11.72 -23.32
CA SER A 267 0.52 10.39 -22.76
C SER A 267 1.25 10.50 -21.40
N GLY A 268 0.88 9.67 -20.46
CA GLY A 268 1.47 9.67 -19.12
C GLY A 268 0.95 10.77 -18.19
N TYR A 269 -0.08 11.52 -18.59
CA TYR A 269 -0.70 12.54 -17.75
C TYR A 269 -1.76 11.95 -16.81
N SER A 270 -1.92 12.64 -15.69
CA SER A 270 -3.05 12.45 -14.76
C SER A 270 -4.11 13.50 -15.01
N VAL A 271 -5.35 13.04 -15.23
CA VAL A 271 -6.53 13.89 -15.50
C VAL A 271 -7.53 13.74 -14.36
N LEU A 272 -7.97 14.84 -13.80
CA LEU A 272 -9.05 14.90 -12.84
C LEU A 272 -10.35 15.28 -13.53
N ILE A 273 -11.39 14.45 -13.39
CA ILE A 273 -12.74 14.79 -13.77
C ILE A 273 -13.54 15.07 -12.49
N THR A 274 -14.00 16.29 -12.34
CA THR A 274 -14.76 16.73 -11.17
C THR A 274 -16.17 17.16 -11.55
N GLY A 275 -17.13 16.88 -10.70
CA GLY A 275 -18.53 17.28 -10.92
C GLY A 275 -19.50 16.59 -9.98
N PRO A 276 -20.78 17.04 -9.96
CA PRO A 276 -21.81 16.49 -9.11
C PRO A 276 -22.21 15.06 -9.50
N SER A 277 -22.96 14.40 -8.63
CA SER A 277 -23.55 13.10 -8.93
C SER A 277 -24.44 13.18 -10.17
N GLY A 278 -24.38 12.16 -11.03
CA GLY A 278 -25.17 12.11 -12.27
C GLY A 278 -24.65 12.99 -13.44
N SER A 279 -23.55 13.72 -13.25
CA SER A 279 -22.97 14.53 -14.34
C SER A 279 -22.32 13.71 -15.47
N GLY A 280 -22.08 12.41 -15.28
CA GLY A 280 -21.52 11.56 -16.32
C GLY A 280 -20.01 11.33 -16.20
N LYS A 281 -19.41 11.53 -15.02
CA LYS A 281 -17.97 11.28 -14.77
C LYS A 281 -17.58 9.85 -15.13
N THR A 282 -18.31 8.87 -14.61
CA THR A 282 -18.12 7.43 -14.92
C THR A 282 -18.31 7.15 -16.42
N VAL A 283 -19.27 7.81 -17.08
CA VAL A 283 -19.52 7.64 -18.53
C VAL A 283 -18.29 8.07 -19.32
N LEU A 284 -17.75 9.26 -19.02
CA LEU A 284 -16.56 9.79 -19.67
C LEU A 284 -15.32 8.90 -19.44
N SER A 285 -15.14 8.45 -18.21
CA SER A 285 -14.03 7.56 -17.86
C SER A 285 -14.11 6.21 -18.60
N ASN A 286 -15.33 5.67 -18.76
CA ASN A 286 -15.55 4.43 -19.48
C ASN A 286 -15.34 4.60 -21.00
N GLN A 287 -15.74 5.73 -21.59
CA GLN A 287 -15.42 6.01 -22.99
C GLN A 287 -13.91 6.05 -23.22
N PHE A 288 -13.16 6.69 -22.32
CA PHE A 288 -11.70 6.73 -22.40
C PHE A 288 -11.06 5.35 -22.39
N ILE A 289 -11.53 4.47 -21.50
CA ILE A 289 -10.92 3.14 -21.36
C ILE A 289 -11.32 2.22 -22.52
N ILE A 290 -12.57 2.30 -22.98
CA ILE A 290 -13.09 1.51 -24.11
C ILE A 290 -12.40 1.95 -25.42
N ASP A 291 -12.29 3.26 -25.70
CA ASP A 291 -11.60 3.80 -26.89
C ASP A 291 -10.15 3.28 -26.95
N GLY A 292 -9.45 3.24 -25.83
CA GLY A 292 -8.11 2.67 -25.77
C GLY A 292 -8.09 1.19 -26.13
N ALA A 293 -8.98 0.41 -25.58
CA ALA A 293 -9.05 -1.03 -25.82
C ALA A 293 -9.44 -1.37 -27.26
N GLU A 294 -10.27 -0.55 -27.90
CA GLU A 294 -10.60 -0.64 -29.34
C GLU A 294 -9.40 -0.34 -30.23
N ARG A 295 -8.52 0.55 -29.80
CA ARG A 295 -7.24 0.88 -30.48
C ARG A 295 -6.11 -0.10 -30.21
N GLY A 296 -6.38 -1.15 -29.41
CA GLY A 296 -5.39 -2.17 -29.05
C GLY A 296 -4.55 -1.84 -27.82
N GLU A 297 -4.85 -0.75 -27.12
CA GLU A 297 -4.26 -0.45 -25.82
C GLU A 297 -4.94 -1.29 -24.73
N LYS A 298 -4.26 -1.46 -23.59
CA LYS A 298 -4.83 -2.15 -22.44
C LYS A 298 -5.06 -1.19 -21.29
N GLY A 299 -6.08 -1.49 -20.48
CA GLY A 299 -6.44 -0.60 -19.40
C GLY A 299 -6.90 -1.28 -18.12
N ILE A 300 -6.77 -0.56 -17.01
CA ILE A 300 -7.32 -0.96 -15.71
C ILE A 300 -8.37 0.03 -15.24
N VAL A 301 -9.37 -0.48 -14.50
CA VAL A 301 -10.39 0.33 -13.85
C VAL A 301 -10.45 -0.06 -12.37
N ALA A 302 -10.10 0.86 -11.49
CA ALA A 302 -10.23 0.71 -10.05
C ALA A 302 -11.55 1.30 -9.57
N ILE A 303 -12.39 0.49 -8.93
CA ILE A 303 -13.68 0.88 -8.38
C ILE A 303 -13.74 0.59 -6.88
N PHE A 304 -14.37 1.49 -6.12
CA PHE A 304 -14.39 1.44 -4.65
C PHE A 304 -15.81 1.30 -4.08
N GLU A 305 -16.80 1.91 -4.71
CA GLU A 305 -18.15 2.03 -4.15
C GLU A 305 -19.10 0.94 -4.67
N LYS A 306 -19.03 0.65 -5.97
CA LYS A 306 -19.95 -0.27 -6.65
C LYS A 306 -19.31 -1.64 -6.81
N ARG A 307 -20.13 -2.69 -6.74
CA ARG A 307 -19.68 -4.03 -7.15
C ARG A 307 -19.41 -4.05 -8.66
N PRO A 308 -18.48 -4.88 -9.14
CA PRO A 308 -18.20 -4.98 -10.58
C PRO A 308 -19.45 -5.22 -11.44
N SER A 309 -20.37 -6.09 -10.98
CA SER A 309 -21.66 -6.34 -11.66
C SER A 309 -22.49 -5.08 -11.80
N ASP A 310 -22.60 -4.31 -10.73
CA ASP A 310 -23.44 -3.11 -10.70
C ASP A 310 -22.80 -1.97 -11.51
N TYR A 311 -21.47 -1.91 -11.48
CA TYR A 311 -20.70 -0.98 -12.31
C TYR A 311 -20.93 -1.25 -13.79
N LEU A 312 -20.85 -2.50 -14.23
CA LEU A 312 -21.07 -2.90 -15.61
C LEU A 312 -22.50 -2.66 -16.08
N GLN A 313 -23.51 -2.98 -15.24
CA GLN A 313 -24.92 -2.77 -15.57
C GLN A 313 -25.30 -1.28 -15.70
N THR A 314 -24.66 -0.42 -14.93
CA THR A 314 -24.94 1.03 -14.94
C THR A 314 -24.09 1.79 -15.96
N THR A 315 -23.17 1.11 -16.63
CA THR A 315 -22.25 1.71 -17.60
C THR A 315 -22.88 1.69 -19.00
N PRO A 316 -22.99 2.80 -19.70
CA PRO A 316 -23.28 2.80 -21.13
C PRO A 316 -22.24 1.92 -21.85
N ARG A 317 -22.65 1.14 -22.85
CA ARG A 317 -21.78 0.15 -23.53
C ARG A 317 -21.28 -0.97 -22.60
N GLY A 318 -22.02 -1.31 -21.55
CA GLY A 318 -21.63 -2.33 -20.57
C GLY A 318 -21.33 -3.70 -21.17
N ALA A 319 -22.10 -4.15 -22.14
CA ALA A 319 -21.85 -5.42 -22.85
C ALA A 319 -20.51 -5.46 -23.59
N GLU A 320 -20.11 -4.32 -24.17
CA GLU A 320 -18.82 -4.17 -24.83
C GLU A 320 -17.68 -4.13 -23.82
N PHE A 321 -17.87 -3.41 -22.75
CA PHE A 321 -16.91 -3.39 -21.64
C PHE A 321 -16.67 -4.80 -21.10
N GLU A 322 -17.72 -5.59 -20.84
CA GLU A 322 -17.63 -6.99 -20.42
C GLU A 322 -16.86 -7.85 -21.42
N LYS A 323 -17.10 -7.64 -22.73
CA LYS A 323 -16.36 -8.34 -23.78
C LYS A 323 -14.86 -8.03 -23.69
N LEU A 324 -14.48 -6.77 -23.52
CA LEU A 324 -13.09 -6.33 -23.41
C LEU A 324 -12.40 -6.90 -22.14
N VAL A 325 -13.14 -7.03 -21.05
CA VAL A 325 -12.65 -7.71 -19.82
C VAL A 325 -12.41 -9.20 -20.09
N ARG A 326 -13.34 -9.89 -20.75
CA ARG A 326 -13.16 -11.31 -21.13
C ARG A 326 -11.97 -11.53 -22.08
N GLU A 327 -11.71 -10.57 -22.96
CA GLU A 327 -10.57 -10.58 -23.89
C GLU A 327 -9.24 -10.18 -23.21
N LYS A 328 -9.25 -9.90 -21.89
CA LYS A 328 -8.08 -9.43 -21.12
C LYS A 328 -7.43 -8.16 -21.67
N LYS A 329 -8.21 -7.33 -22.34
CA LYS A 329 -7.82 -5.97 -22.73
C LYS A 329 -8.07 -4.98 -21.62
N LEU A 330 -9.10 -5.24 -20.80
CA LEU A 330 -9.43 -4.47 -19.60
C LEU A 330 -9.40 -5.36 -18.37
N GLU A 331 -8.99 -4.80 -17.23
CA GLU A 331 -9.09 -5.43 -15.92
C GLU A 331 -9.83 -4.50 -14.96
N VAL A 332 -10.82 -5.02 -14.25
CA VAL A 332 -11.57 -4.29 -13.23
C VAL A 332 -11.07 -4.73 -11.87
N LEU A 333 -10.52 -3.79 -11.11
CA LEU A 333 -10.06 -3.99 -9.75
C LEU A 333 -11.14 -3.48 -8.80
N TYR A 334 -11.75 -4.39 -8.06
CA TYR A 334 -12.69 -4.04 -7.00
C TYR A 334 -11.96 -4.00 -5.66
N LEU A 335 -11.62 -2.80 -5.26
CA LEU A 335 -10.92 -2.51 -4.02
C LEU A 335 -11.97 -2.24 -2.95
N ARG A 336 -12.29 -3.30 -2.19
CA ARG A 336 -13.39 -3.28 -1.24
C ARG A 336 -13.17 -2.21 -0.16
N PRO A 337 -14.18 -1.36 0.09
CA PRO A 337 -14.08 -0.35 1.12
C PRO A 337 -14.16 -1.02 2.49
N LEU A 338 -13.10 -1.12 3.20
CA LEU A 338 -12.97 -1.18 4.67
C LEU A 338 -11.49 -1.38 5.01
N ASP A 339 -10.91 -0.39 5.67
CA ASP A 339 -9.55 -0.44 6.21
C ASP A 339 -8.42 -0.55 5.15
N LEU A 340 -8.65 -0.03 3.95
CA LEU A 340 -7.59 0.06 2.93
C LEU A 340 -6.48 1.04 3.37
N SER A 341 -5.29 0.78 2.88
CA SER A 341 -4.21 1.76 2.86
C SER A 341 -3.87 2.16 1.42
N ILE A 342 -3.37 3.36 1.23
CA ILE A 342 -2.96 3.82 -0.09
C ILE A 342 -1.78 3.00 -0.61
N ASP A 343 -0.84 2.60 0.25
CA ASP A 343 0.34 1.83 -0.18
C ASP A 343 -0.07 0.43 -0.67
N GLU A 344 -1.03 -0.22 0.00
CA GLU A 344 -1.63 -1.49 -0.46
C GLU A 344 -2.37 -1.32 -1.79
N THR A 345 -3.22 -0.29 -1.89
CA THR A 345 -3.95 0.05 -3.11
C THR A 345 -3.00 0.31 -4.27
N LEU A 346 -1.94 1.08 -4.04
CA LEU A 346 -0.94 1.39 -5.05
C LEU A 346 -0.21 0.14 -5.55
N LEU A 347 0.19 -0.75 -4.65
CA LEU A 347 0.85 -2.00 -5.03
C LEU A 347 -0.07 -2.85 -5.92
N GLU A 348 -1.34 -3.00 -5.54
CA GLU A 348 -2.33 -3.76 -6.32
C GLU A 348 -2.56 -3.15 -7.72
N LEU A 349 -2.63 -1.82 -7.81
CA LEU A 349 -2.73 -1.11 -9.08
C LEU A 349 -1.48 -1.31 -9.95
N GLN A 350 -0.28 -1.21 -9.36
CA GLN A 350 0.98 -1.42 -10.08
C GLN A 350 1.11 -2.86 -10.59
N ASP A 351 0.71 -3.83 -9.78
CA ASP A 351 0.73 -5.25 -10.17
C ASP A 351 -0.25 -5.52 -11.30
N ALA A 352 -1.44 -4.93 -11.28
CA ALA A 352 -2.40 -5.04 -12.37
C ALA A 352 -1.88 -4.38 -13.65
N VAL A 353 -1.29 -3.17 -13.56
CA VAL A 353 -0.65 -2.49 -14.69
C VAL A 353 0.41 -3.38 -15.34
N LYS A 354 1.30 -3.96 -14.54
CA LYS A 354 2.37 -4.84 -15.03
C LYS A 354 1.81 -6.14 -15.60
N ARG A 355 0.83 -6.75 -14.93
CA ARG A 355 0.23 -8.05 -15.32
C ARG A 355 -0.39 -8.03 -16.70
N ILE A 356 -1.16 -6.99 -17.03
CA ILE A 356 -1.80 -6.89 -18.33
C ILE A 356 -1.04 -6.00 -19.32
N GLY A 357 -0.05 -5.21 -18.87
CA GLY A 357 0.64 -4.22 -19.68
C GLY A 357 -0.27 -3.01 -19.98
N ALA A 358 -0.97 -2.49 -18.94
CA ALA A 358 -1.90 -1.39 -19.12
C ALA A 358 -1.17 -0.06 -19.38
N THR A 359 -1.70 0.73 -20.33
CA THR A 359 -1.26 2.10 -20.66
C THR A 359 -2.28 3.15 -20.25
N ARG A 360 -3.52 2.71 -19.93
CA ARG A 360 -4.59 3.57 -19.44
C ARG A 360 -5.09 3.07 -18.08
N ALA A 361 -5.43 4.00 -17.20
CA ALA A 361 -6.05 3.67 -15.90
C ALA A 361 -7.22 4.61 -15.61
N VAL A 362 -8.24 4.06 -14.98
CA VAL A 362 -9.38 4.82 -14.42
C VAL A 362 -9.46 4.54 -12.93
N ILE A 363 -9.62 5.59 -12.13
CA ILE A 363 -9.88 5.53 -10.69
C ILE A 363 -11.25 6.17 -10.44
N ASP A 364 -12.26 5.34 -10.21
CA ASP A 364 -13.66 5.78 -10.03
C ASP A 364 -14.24 5.27 -8.70
N SER A 365 -14.26 6.13 -7.68
CA SER A 365 -13.84 7.52 -7.57
C SER A 365 -12.77 7.73 -6.48
N LEU A 366 -12.05 8.87 -6.51
CA LEU A 366 -11.18 9.26 -5.39
C LEU A 366 -11.97 9.51 -4.10
N SER A 367 -13.21 9.97 -4.20
CA SER A 367 -14.11 10.11 -3.05
C SER A 367 -14.42 8.73 -2.44
N GLY A 368 -14.68 7.72 -3.26
CA GLY A 368 -14.85 6.34 -2.81
C GLY A 368 -13.58 5.75 -2.20
N LEU A 369 -12.41 6.03 -2.80
CA LEU A 369 -11.12 5.65 -2.22
C LEU A 369 -10.92 6.26 -0.83
N GLU A 370 -11.18 7.57 -0.66
CA GLU A 370 -11.05 8.23 0.65
C GLU A 370 -11.97 7.60 1.71
N LEU A 371 -13.21 7.29 1.34
CA LEU A 371 -14.16 6.60 2.23
C LEU A 371 -13.72 5.18 2.58
N ALA A 372 -13.06 4.49 1.65
CA ALA A 372 -12.55 3.14 1.84
C ALA A 372 -11.31 3.07 2.74
N LEU A 373 -10.60 4.18 2.92
CA LEU A 373 -9.42 4.24 3.78
C LEU A 373 -9.79 4.14 5.25
N ALA A 374 -8.96 3.42 6.00
CA ALA A 374 -9.00 3.49 7.45
C ALA A 374 -8.84 4.94 7.92
N PRO A 375 -9.53 5.36 9.00
CA PRO A 375 -9.51 6.76 9.47
C PRO A 375 -8.10 7.32 9.65
N THR A 376 -7.18 6.54 10.20
CA THR A 376 -5.76 6.88 10.40
C THR A 376 -5.03 7.25 9.09
N PHE A 377 -5.48 6.79 7.94
CA PHE A 377 -4.85 7.08 6.64
C PHE A 377 -5.45 8.29 5.94
N ARG A 378 -6.59 8.81 6.41
CA ARG A 378 -7.26 9.96 5.78
C ARG A 378 -6.52 11.27 6.00
N GLU A 379 -5.79 11.39 7.11
CA GLU A 379 -5.00 12.59 7.41
C GLU A 379 -3.89 12.82 6.37
N ASP A 380 -3.28 11.73 5.87
CA ASP A 380 -2.21 11.76 4.87
C ASP A 380 -2.73 11.56 3.43
N PHE A 381 -4.04 11.66 3.19
CA PHE A 381 -4.67 11.32 1.91
C PHE A 381 -4.05 12.07 0.72
N ARG A 382 -3.83 13.37 0.87
CA ARG A 382 -3.26 14.22 -0.21
C ARG A 382 -1.85 13.80 -0.60
N GLU A 383 -0.97 13.58 0.40
CA GLU A 383 0.40 13.12 0.15
C GLU A 383 0.40 11.73 -0.48
N SER A 384 -0.46 10.87 -0.01
CA SER A 384 -0.59 9.50 -0.49
C SER A 384 -1.12 9.45 -1.93
N LEU A 385 -2.08 10.31 -2.27
CA LEU A 385 -2.53 10.49 -3.67
C LEU A 385 -1.40 10.99 -4.56
N TYR A 386 -0.61 11.97 -4.10
CA TYR A 386 0.55 12.45 -4.85
C TYR A 386 1.51 11.32 -5.20
N ARG A 387 1.85 10.49 -4.23
CA ARG A 387 2.71 9.32 -4.43
C ARG A 387 2.08 8.31 -5.40
N MET A 388 0.80 8.03 -5.24
CA MET A 388 0.07 7.09 -6.09
C MET A 388 0.02 7.56 -7.55
N MET A 389 -0.37 8.82 -7.80
CA MET A 389 -0.39 9.39 -9.15
C MET A 389 1.00 9.42 -9.78
N GLY A 390 2.01 9.85 -9.02
CA GLY A 390 3.40 9.88 -9.51
C GLY A 390 3.95 8.49 -9.82
N ALA A 391 3.64 7.48 -9.02
CA ALA A 391 4.09 6.12 -9.24
C ALA A 391 3.46 5.47 -10.48
N LEU A 392 2.17 5.70 -10.73
CA LEU A 392 1.47 5.16 -11.90
C LEU A 392 1.85 5.89 -13.19
N THR A 393 1.90 7.23 -13.16
CA THR A 393 2.35 8.02 -14.34
C THR A 393 3.82 7.75 -14.68
N GLY A 394 4.65 7.50 -13.66
CA GLY A 394 6.04 7.05 -13.84
C GLY A 394 6.19 5.72 -14.56
N LEU A 395 5.18 4.85 -14.53
CA LEU A 395 5.10 3.63 -15.35
C LEU A 395 4.63 3.91 -16.79
N GLY A 396 4.38 5.17 -17.15
CA GLY A 396 3.89 5.55 -18.47
C GLY A 396 2.37 5.44 -18.64
N VAL A 397 1.63 5.24 -17.55
CA VAL A 397 0.17 5.08 -17.57
C VAL A 397 -0.50 6.46 -17.63
N THR A 398 -1.45 6.66 -18.54
CA THR A 398 -2.33 7.82 -18.55
C THR A 398 -3.55 7.54 -17.68
N ILE A 399 -3.81 8.44 -16.71
CA ILE A 399 -4.78 8.20 -15.66
C ILE A 399 -5.95 9.19 -15.78
N ILE A 400 -7.17 8.67 -15.69
CA ILE A 400 -8.36 9.47 -15.38
C ILE A 400 -8.83 9.11 -13.97
N ALA A 401 -8.91 10.11 -13.12
CA ALA A 401 -9.49 9.98 -11.77
C ALA A 401 -10.75 10.84 -11.67
N THR A 402 -11.81 10.30 -11.07
CA THR A 402 -13.05 11.02 -10.85
C THR A 402 -13.18 11.49 -9.40
N VAL A 403 -13.76 12.67 -9.20
CA VAL A 403 -14.10 13.20 -7.87
C VAL A 403 -15.54 13.70 -7.87
N GLU A 404 -16.27 13.31 -6.85
CA GLU A 404 -17.59 13.86 -6.60
C GLU A 404 -17.48 15.15 -5.80
N VAL A 405 -18.06 16.22 -6.32
CA VAL A 405 -18.20 17.47 -5.60
C VAL A 405 -19.59 17.48 -4.99
N ALA A 406 -19.69 17.64 -3.68
CA ALA A 406 -20.96 17.79 -3.02
C ALA A 406 -21.65 19.07 -3.54
N ASP A 407 -22.82 18.91 -4.13
CA ASP A 407 -23.64 20.04 -4.53
C ASP A 407 -24.16 20.76 -3.28
N SER A 408 -23.47 21.81 -2.91
CA SER A 408 -24.13 22.87 -2.19
C SER A 408 -24.84 23.73 -3.24
N TYR A 409 -26.11 23.45 -3.49
CA TYR A 409 -26.98 24.31 -4.34
C TYR A 409 -27.02 25.76 -3.87
N ILE A 410 -26.41 26.06 -2.71
CA ILE A 410 -26.42 27.37 -2.05
C ILE A 410 -25.04 28.05 -2.12
N ASP A 411 -23.94 27.30 -2.16
CA ASP A 411 -22.59 27.87 -2.23
C ASP A 411 -22.00 27.74 -3.64
N LEU A 412 -22.37 28.68 -4.48
CA LEU A 412 -22.01 28.80 -5.89
C LEU A 412 -20.54 29.21 -6.11
N ARG A 413 -19.73 29.21 -5.04
CA ARG A 413 -18.31 29.53 -5.17
C ARG A 413 -17.59 28.42 -5.92
N PHE A 414 -16.87 28.84 -6.93
CA PHE A 414 -16.02 27.97 -7.70
C PHE A 414 -14.90 27.39 -6.81
N SER A 415 -15.15 26.20 -6.25
CA SER A 415 -14.07 25.36 -5.75
C SER A 415 -13.93 24.21 -6.75
N PRO A 416 -12.84 24.15 -7.52
CA PRO A 416 -12.67 23.12 -8.54
C PRO A 416 -12.62 21.71 -7.94
N GLU A 417 -12.44 21.59 -6.61
CA GLU A 417 -12.36 20.29 -5.96
C GLU A 417 -12.35 20.39 -4.42
N PRO A 418 -12.93 19.41 -3.73
CA PRO A 418 -13.12 19.48 -2.28
C PRO A 418 -11.84 19.21 -1.46
N HIS A 419 -10.78 18.64 -2.07
CA HIS A 419 -9.63 18.10 -1.33
C HIS A 419 -8.31 18.87 -1.53
N GLY A 420 -8.29 19.97 -2.26
CA GLY A 420 -7.05 20.69 -2.60
C GLY A 420 -6.08 19.84 -3.44
N ILE A 421 -6.59 18.93 -4.30
CA ILE A 421 -5.77 18.00 -5.11
C ILE A 421 -5.52 18.47 -6.54
N ALA A 422 -6.09 19.60 -6.95
CA ALA A 422 -5.92 20.16 -8.31
C ALA A 422 -4.45 20.33 -8.73
N PHE A 423 -3.57 20.58 -7.76
CA PHE A 423 -2.14 20.72 -8.05
C PHE A 423 -1.45 19.39 -8.37
N LEU A 424 -2.05 18.26 -7.96
CA LEU A 424 -1.49 16.91 -8.14
C LEU A 424 -1.71 16.38 -9.57
N THR A 425 -2.67 16.95 -10.31
CA THR A 425 -3.04 16.47 -11.65
C THR A 425 -2.53 17.39 -12.75
N ASP A 426 -2.28 16.81 -13.91
CA ASP A 426 -1.76 17.54 -15.07
C ASP A 426 -2.86 18.22 -15.85
N ALA A 427 -4.07 17.64 -15.86
CA ALA A 427 -5.25 18.23 -16.48
C ALA A 427 -6.47 18.15 -15.56
N ILE A 428 -7.38 19.09 -15.72
CA ILE A 428 -8.64 19.19 -14.98
C ILE A 428 -9.79 19.45 -15.93
N ILE A 429 -10.79 18.58 -15.88
CA ILE A 429 -12.06 18.68 -16.59
C ILE A 429 -13.16 18.84 -15.55
N ILE A 430 -13.99 19.86 -15.70
CA ILE A 430 -15.14 20.10 -14.83
C ILE A 430 -16.42 19.78 -15.58
N GLN A 431 -17.30 19.03 -14.94
CA GLN A 431 -18.68 18.79 -15.36
C GLN A 431 -19.63 19.47 -14.38
N ARG A 432 -20.64 20.19 -14.87
CA ARG A 432 -21.61 20.91 -14.05
C ARG A 432 -23.01 20.83 -14.61
N TYR A 433 -24.00 21.01 -13.73
CA TYR A 433 -25.35 21.37 -14.10
C TYR A 433 -25.49 22.89 -14.08
N LEU A 434 -26.16 23.42 -15.08
CA LEU A 434 -26.47 24.83 -15.21
C LEU A 434 -27.98 24.98 -15.43
N GLU A 435 -28.60 25.93 -14.77
CA GLU A 435 -29.94 26.32 -15.08
C GLU A 435 -29.92 27.39 -16.19
N ILE A 436 -30.47 27.07 -17.35
CA ILE A 436 -30.57 27.95 -18.48
C ILE A 436 -32.04 27.92 -18.98
N GLU A 437 -32.69 29.08 -18.99
CA GLU A 437 -34.10 29.19 -19.42
C GLU A 437 -35.04 28.24 -18.69
N GLY A 438 -34.81 28.00 -17.39
CA GLY A 438 -35.62 27.11 -16.56
C GLY A 438 -35.39 25.61 -16.82
N GLN A 439 -34.37 25.27 -17.59
CA GLN A 439 -33.96 23.88 -17.86
C GLN A 439 -32.58 23.57 -17.26
N LEU A 440 -32.46 22.38 -16.71
CA LEU A 440 -31.21 21.89 -16.21
C LEU A 440 -30.38 21.30 -17.35
N ARG A 441 -29.30 21.98 -17.73
CA ARG A 441 -28.40 21.58 -18.80
C ARG A 441 -27.05 21.14 -18.23
N ARG A 442 -26.38 20.24 -18.93
CA ARG A 442 -25.02 19.80 -18.57
C ARG A 442 -23.98 20.58 -19.33
N ALA A 443 -22.97 21.06 -18.62
CA ALA A 443 -21.85 21.79 -19.23
C ALA A 443 -20.52 21.24 -18.77
N LEU A 444 -19.52 21.28 -19.63
CA LEU A 444 -18.14 20.90 -19.32
C LEU A 444 -17.15 21.99 -19.74
N ALA A 445 -16.05 22.06 -19.01
CA ALA A 445 -14.91 22.95 -19.30
C ALA A 445 -13.60 22.24 -19.00
N VAL A 446 -12.56 22.58 -19.78
CA VAL A 446 -11.17 22.22 -19.49
C VAL A 446 -10.55 23.40 -18.75
N VAL A 447 -10.21 23.22 -17.49
CA VAL A 447 -9.67 24.30 -16.64
C VAL A 447 -8.16 24.39 -16.69
N LYS A 448 -7.51 23.24 -16.85
CA LYS A 448 -6.06 23.14 -16.81
C LYS A 448 -5.58 22.01 -17.71
N VAL A 449 -4.52 22.26 -18.47
CA VAL A 449 -3.64 21.23 -19.04
C VAL A 449 -2.21 21.73 -18.93
N ARG A 450 -1.36 21.04 -18.17
CA ARG A 450 0.05 21.44 -18.00
C ARG A 450 0.76 21.47 -19.36
N SER A 451 1.57 22.48 -19.56
CA SER A 451 2.45 22.63 -20.73
C SER A 451 1.73 22.48 -22.08
N SER A 452 0.44 22.75 -22.15
CA SER A 452 -0.38 22.62 -23.35
C SER A 452 -1.49 23.69 -23.40
N GLN A 453 -1.78 24.15 -24.60
CA GLN A 453 -2.96 24.98 -24.84
C GLN A 453 -4.22 24.10 -24.82
N HIS A 454 -5.31 24.67 -24.37
CA HIS A 454 -6.64 24.06 -24.33
C HIS A 454 -7.71 25.13 -24.59
N SER A 455 -8.91 24.69 -24.96
CA SER A 455 -10.07 25.60 -25.07
C SER A 455 -10.41 26.20 -23.72
N LYS A 456 -10.82 27.45 -23.72
CA LYS A 456 -11.36 28.16 -22.56
C LYS A 456 -12.89 28.19 -22.56
N ASP A 457 -13.51 27.54 -23.53
CA ASP A 457 -14.95 27.55 -23.69
C ASP A 457 -15.62 26.66 -22.67
N LEU A 458 -16.78 27.10 -22.17
CA LEU A 458 -17.74 26.27 -21.50
C LEU A 458 -18.69 25.72 -22.57
N LYS A 459 -18.72 24.40 -22.75
CA LYS A 459 -19.55 23.73 -23.77
C LYS A 459 -20.65 22.92 -23.14
N GLU A 460 -21.83 22.96 -23.73
CA GLU A 460 -22.91 22.03 -23.41
C GLU A 460 -22.54 20.61 -23.84
N TYR A 461 -23.01 19.60 -23.10
CA TYR A 461 -22.88 18.20 -23.49
C TYR A 461 -24.09 17.39 -23.09
N GLU A 462 -24.32 16.32 -23.81
CA GLU A 462 -25.37 15.34 -23.56
C GLU A 462 -24.78 13.96 -23.34
N ILE A 463 -25.51 13.12 -22.59
CA ILE A 463 -25.21 11.70 -22.45
C ILE A 463 -26.24 10.98 -23.32
N SER A 464 -25.77 10.41 -24.43
CA SER A 464 -26.65 9.69 -25.35
C SER A 464 -27.09 8.35 -24.79
N THR A 465 -28.25 7.87 -25.17
CA THR A 465 -28.76 6.53 -24.81
C THR A 465 -27.94 5.40 -25.42
N GLU A 466 -27.24 5.66 -26.52
CA GLU A 466 -26.39 4.69 -27.21
C GLU A 466 -24.96 4.62 -26.66
N GLY A 467 -24.66 5.41 -25.65
CA GLY A 467 -23.53 5.13 -24.82
C GLY A 467 -22.38 6.09 -24.85
N GLY A 468 -22.61 7.40 -24.88
CA GLY A 468 -21.46 8.27 -24.74
C GLY A 468 -21.79 9.75 -24.49
N ILE A 469 -20.77 10.49 -24.13
CA ILE A 469 -20.83 11.95 -24.04
C ILE A 469 -20.66 12.52 -25.44
N ILE A 470 -21.59 13.41 -25.79
CA ILE A 470 -21.54 14.21 -27.01
C ILE A 470 -21.37 15.67 -26.60
N VAL A 471 -20.26 16.28 -26.97
CA VAL A 471 -19.97 17.69 -26.69
C VAL A 471 -20.58 18.56 -27.77
N GLY A 472 -21.41 19.50 -27.34
CA GLY A 472 -22.12 20.46 -28.20
C GLY A 472 -21.35 21.75 -28.44
N GLN A 473 -22.10 22.82 -28.70
CA GLN A 473 -21.55 24.14 -28.99
C GLN A 473 -21.15 24.89 -27.70
N PRO A 474 -20.27 25.89 -27.80
CA PRO A 474 -19.98 26.80 -26.70
C PRO A 474 -21.24 27.52 -26.21
N LEU A 475 -21.37 27.65 -24.89
CA LEU A 475 -22.41 28.42 -24.24
C LEU A 475 -22.06 29.91 -24.34
N THR A 476 -22.51 30.56 -25.42
CA THR A 476 -22.29 31.98 -25.67
C THR A 476 -23.51 32.80 -25.19
N GLY A 477 -23.27 34.07 -24.82
CA GLY A 477 -24.36 34.96 -24.39
C GLY A 477 -24.73 34.86 -22.91
N TYR A 478 -23.98 34.11 -22.11
CA TYR A 478 -24.19 33.99 -20.67
C TYR A 478 -22.88 34.34 -19.92
N GLU A 479 -22.99 35.14 -18.86
CA GLU A 479 -21.94 35.42 -17.93
C GLU A 479 -22.23 34.85 -16.55
N GLY A 480 -21.22 34.58 -15.76
CA GLY A 480 -21.39 34.10 -14.37
C GLY A 480 -21.86 32.64 -14.26
N LEU A 481 -21.83 31.84 -15.33
CA LEU A 481 -22.26 30.43 -15.31
C LEU A 481 -21.48 29.57 -14.30
N LEU A 482 -20.20 29.86 -14.13
CA LEU A 482 -19.34 29.13 -13.16
C LEU A 482 -19.46 29.67 -11.74
N THR A 483 -19.96 30.88 -11.56
CA THR A 483 -20.14 31.51 -10.24
C THR A 483 -21.57 31.37 -9.71
N GLY A 484 -22.46 30.73 -10.47
CA GLY A 484 -23.83 30.40 -10.08
C GLY A 484 -24.83 31.54 -10.14
N THR A 485 -24.46 32.66 -10.68
CA THR A 485 -25.35 33.77 -10.96
C THR A 485 -25.32 34.06 -12.47
N PRO A 486 -25.96 33.23 -13.30
CA PRO A 486 -26.03 33.48 -14.73
C PRO A 486 -26.74 34.78 -15.01
N LYS A 487 -26.06 35.71 -15.64
CA LYS A 487 -26.64 36.91 -16.21
C LYS A 487 -26.76 36.68 -17.72
N GLY A 488 -27.94 36.79 -18.26
CA GLY A 488 -28.11 36.88 -19.71
C GLY A 488 -27.34 38.11 -20.21
N GLY A 489 -26.38 37.91 -21.12
CA GLY A 489 -25.71 39.02 -21.76
C GLY A 489 -26.76 39.87 -22.50
N GLU A 490 -26.76 41.15 -22.24
CA GLU A 490 -27.54 42.11 -23.02
C GLU A 490 -27.04 42.13 -24.46
N ASN A 491 -27.48 41.18 -25.27
CA ASN A 491 -27.38 41.28 -26.72
C ASN A 491 -28.76 40.93 -27.30
N GLY A 492 -29.61 41.93 -27.40
CA GLY A 492 -30.91 41.75 -27.99
C GLY A 492 -31.76 43.00 -27.97
N LYS A 493 -31.38 44.00 -28.72
CA LYS A 493 -32.32 44.71 -29.54
C LYS A 493 -32.12 44.30 -30.96
#